data_dc54bd7a4a6e7db8a646b677c7649d4a
#
_entry.id   dc54bd7a4a6e7db8a646b677c7649d4a
#
_cell.length_a   1.000
_cell.length_b   1.000
_cell.length_c   1.000
_cell.angle_alpha   90.00
_cell.angle_beta   90.00
_cell.angle_gamma   90.00
#
_symmetry.space_group_name_H-M   'P 1'
#
loop_
_entity.id
_entity.type
_entity.pdbx_description
1 polymer ?
#
loop_
_entity_poly.entity_id
_entity_poly.type
_entity_poly.pdbx_seq_one_letter_code
_entity_poly.pdbx_strand_id
1 'polypeptide(L)'
;DNGFFWNFTVTSGVFTVQSVKTTTLYLKYNAQSPRFTTYKSGQQNLTLYKLEETGKSNPELTFSGITGDITKMLADGSYSSKATTKSDATIVYSSSNQEVATIDQQGTVTLLAGGTTVIKAEVAETATFDASFVEYTLKVTDPAALKTFVKVTNGSVTGGKYIIVYQASDDANSVMALNTTNAGKFFGNTEIDLTENKIVTDDKTVMWDITLESDDHYSISNGNIFVGFKGNNNEAYIYNDYTIGECGWNFIYDENNKVFKIQNAGVNNRYLQYNT
;
A
#
# COMPACT_ATOMS: atom_id res chain seq x y z
N ASP A 1 44.44 26.81 -10.69
CA ASP A 1 44.80 25.76 -11.62
C ASP A 1 43.77 25.68 -12.77
N ASN A 2 44.06 26.36 -13.90
CA ASN A 2 43.12 26.56 -15.01
C ASN A 2 43.27 25.48 -16.12
N GLY A 3 43.84 24.33 -15.82
CA GLY A 3 44.18 23.30 -16.79
C GLY A 3 43.03 22.61 -17.49
N PHE A 4 41.80 22.74 -16.95
CA PHE A 4 40.62 22.05 -17.44
C PHE A 4 39.56 22.95 -18.09
N PHE A 5 39.85 24.26 -18.27
CA PHE A 5 38.92 25.20 -18.89
C PHE A 5 39.12 25.29 -20.39
N TRP A 6 38.01 25.37 -21.13
CA TRP A 6 37.97 25.41 -22.58
C TRP A 6 37.10 26.55 -23.07
N ASN A 7 37.56 27.27 -24.07
CA ASN A 7 36.74 28.22 -24.84
C ASN A 7 36.11 27.49 -26.02
N PHE A 8 34.81 27.70 -26.18
CA PHE A 8 34.00 27.18 -27.27
C PHE A 8 33.66 28.33 -28.21
N THR A 9 34.06 28.27 -29.45
CA THR A 9 33.77 29.31 -30.45
C THR A 9 33.27 28.71 -31.75
N VAL A 10 32.41 29.45 -32.46
CA VAL A 10 31.94 29.13 -33.82
C VAL A 10 32.33 30.30 -34.71
N THR A 11 33.17 30.05 -35.71
CA THR A 11 33.57 31.06 -36.71
C THR A 11 33.32 30.52 -38.10
N SER A 12 32.48 31.18 -38.85
CA SER A 12 32.11 30.77 -40.24
C SER A 12 31.63 29.32 -40.30
N GLY A 13 30.82 28.89 -39.30
CA GLY A 13 30.27 27.55 -39.24
C GLY A 13 31.24 26.46 -38.71
N VAL A 14 32.48 26.83 -38.38
CA VAL A 14 33.49 25.92 -37.86
C VAL A 14 33.48 26.01 -36.32
N PHE A 15 33.23 24.88 -35.67
CA PHE A 15 33.28 24.76 -34.21
C PHE A 15 34.71 24.50 -33.74
N THR A 16 35.18 25.25 -32.75
CA THR A 16 36.51 25.10 -32.16
C THR A 16 36.44 25.02 -30.64
N VAL A 17 37.26 24.16 -30.06
CA VAL A 17 37.46 23.99 -28.62
C VAL A 17 38.92 24.30 -28.30
N GLN A 18 39.18 25.47 -27.70
CA GLN A 18 40.54 25.98 -27.45
C GLN A 18 40.84 25.97 -25.94
N SER A 19 42.03 25.52 -25.58
CA SER A 19 42.44 25.56 -24.17
C SER A 19 42.58 27.00 -23.67
N VAL A 20 41.99 27.30 -22.51
CA VAL A 20 42.14 28.59 -21.84
C VAL A 20 43.59 28.79 -21.36
N LYS A 21 44.24 27.74 -20.87
CA LYS A 21 45.61 27.81 -20.35
C LYS A 21 46.66 27.95 -21.45
N THR A 22 46.42 27.31 -22.60
CA THR A 22 47.36 27.31 -23.71
C THR A 22 46.62 27.60 -25.01
N THR A 23 46.49 28.85 -25.36
CA THR A 23 45.70 29.35 -26.49
C THR A 23 46.10 28.87 -27.87
N THR A 24 47.23 28.16 -27.99
CA THR A 24 47.68 27.52 -29.22
C THR A 24 47.21 26.06 -29.33
N LEU A 25 46.54 25.50 -28.30
CA LEU A 25 46.07 24.12 -28.30
C LEU A 25 44.57 24.05 -28.49
N TYR A 26 44.16 23.20 -29.41
CA TYR A 26 42.76 22.92 -29.75
C TYR A 26 42.43 21.44 -29.57
N LEU A 27 41.29 21.11 -29.01
CA LEU A 27 40.81 19.74 -29.03
C LEU A 27 40.40 19.38 -30.45
N LYS A 28 40.98 18.32 -30.99
CA LYS A 28 40.75 17.88 -32.37
C LYS A 28 40.77 16.35 -32.47
N TYR A 29 40.24 15.83 -33.57
CA TYR A 29 40.24 14.41 -33.89
C TYR A 29 41.38 14.09 -34.89
N ASN A 30 42.17 13.07 -34.60
CA ASN A 30 43.17 12.54 -35.50
C ASN A 30 42.63 11.30 -36.21
N ALA A 31 42.34 11.44 -37.49
CA ALA A 31 41.73 10.36 -38.29
C ALA A 31 42.74 9.26 -38.66
N GLN A 32 44.04 9.58 -38.72
CA GLN A 32 45.14 8.60 -39.05
C GLN A 32 45.50 7.73 -37.85
N SER A 33 45.28 8.23 -36.65
CA SER A 33 45.44 7.47 -35.41
C SER A 33 44.20 7.80 -34.53
N PRO A 34 43.10 7.09 -34.70
CA PRO A 34 41.77 7.47 -34.20
C PRO A 34 41.75 7.80 -32.71
N ARG A 35 41.75 9.10 -32.38
CA ARG A 35 41.68 9.62 -31.00
C ARG A 35 41.35 11.11 -30.97
N PHE A 36 40.77 11.52 -29.87
CA PHE A 36 40.63 12.93 -29.49
C PHE A 36 41.81 13.33 -28.61
N THR A 37 42.51 14.41 -28.97
CA THR A 37 43.52 15.00 -28.12
C THR A 37 43.79 16.45 -28.55
N THR A 38 44.76 17.12 -27.88
CA THR A 38 45.06 18.52 -28.18
C THR A 38 46.15 18.63 -29.24
N TYR A 39 45.93 19.51 -30.23
CA TYR A 39 46.85 19.79 -31.32
C TYR A 39 46.97 21.29 -31.54
N LYS A 40 48.13 21.74 -32.01
CA LYS A 40 48.38 23.13 -32.42
C LYS A 40 47.75 23.43 -33.78
N SER A 41 47.72 22.47 -34.69
CA SER A 41 47.16 22.62 -36.03
C SER A 41 46.95 21.26 -36.70
N GLY A 42 46.34 21.22 -37.88
CA GLY A 42 46.46 20.12 -38.84
C GLY A 42 45.52 18.91 -38.64
N GLN A 43 44.67 18.88 -37.66
CA GLN A 43 43.75 17.77 -37.41
C GLN A 43 42.30 18.16 -37.68
N GLN A 44 41.40 17.17 -37.69
CA GLN A 44 39.97 17.34 -37.99
C GLN A 44 39.30 18.22 -36.92
N ASN A 45 38.46 19.15 -37.39
CA ASN A 45 37.57 19.92 -36.52
C ASN A 45 36.50 19.02 -35.95
N LEU A 46 35.94 19.41 -34.80
CA LEU A 46 34.87 18.68 -34.12
C LEU A 46 33.53 19.25 -34.53
N THR A 47 32.52 18.40 -34.48
CA THR A 47 31.09 18.80 -34.52
C THR A 47 30.50 18.52 -33.19
N LEU A 48 29.68 19.45 -32.67
CA LEU A 48 28.99 19.31 -31.41
C LEU A 48 27.52 19.09 -31.67
N TYR A 49 26.95 18.08 -31.00
CA TYR A 49 25.51 17.85 -30.96
C TYR A 49 25.05 18.18 -29.56
N LYS A 50 24.07 19.07 -29.46
CA LYS A 50 23.37 19.39 -28.21
C LYS A 50 22.18 18.46 -28.07
N LEU A 51 21.96 17.90 -26.88
CA LEU A 51 20.70 17.23 -26.58
C LEU A 51 19.58 18.27 -26.67
N GLU A 52 18.67 18.07 -27.61
CA GLU A 52 17.40 18.76 -27.61
C GLU A 52 16.44 17.92 -26.76
N GLU A 53 16.03 18.47 -25.63
CA GLU A 53 14.97 17.88 -24.85
C GLU A 53 13.65 18.12 -25.61
N THR A 54 13.31 17.18 -26.48
CA THR A 54 12.02 17.15 -27.20
C THR A 54 10.93 16.47 -26.38
N GLY A 55 11.25 16.08 -25.14
CA GLY A 55 10.34 15.42 -24.22
C GLY A 55 9.31 16.39 -23.62
N LYS A 56 8.19 15.82 -23.21
CA LYS A 56 7.17 16.54 -22.43
C LYS A 56 7.68 16.84 -21.03
N SER A 57 7.10 17.84 -20.40
CA SER A 57 7.46 18.27 -19.05
C SER A 57 6.67 17.50 -18.00
N ASN A 58 7.23 17.39 -16.79
CA ASN A 58 6.48 16.87 -15.64
C ASN A 58 5.38 17.87 -15.26
N PRO A 59 4.12 17.43 -15.12
CA PRO A 59 2.99 18.30 -14.76
C PRO A 59 3.03 18.82 -13.32
N GLU A 60 3.94 18.33 -12.46
CA GLU A 60 4.07 18.67 -11.04
C GLU A 60 2.72 18.59 -10.29
N LEU A 61 1.99 17.49 -10.53
CA LEU A 61 0.72 17.25 -9.87
C LEU A 61 0.93 16.95 -8.38
N THR A 62 0.24 17.68 -7.50
CA THR A 62 0.32 17.51 -6.05
C THR A 62 -1.01 17.81 -5.37
N PHE A 63 -1.32 17.15 -4.26
CA PHE A 63 -2.41 17.57 -3.37
C PHE A 63 -1.98 18.75 -2.50
N SER A 64 -2.84 19.76 -2.38
CA SER A 64 -2.60 20.93 -1.54
C SER A 64 -2.74 20.56 -0.06
N GLY A 65 -1.64 20.64 0.70
CA GLY A 65 -1.64 20.42 2.15
C GLY A 65 -1.74 18.97 2.61
N ILE A 66 -1.63 18.00 1.68
CA ILE A 66 -1.61 16.56 2.02
C ILE A 66 -0.27 15.99 1.53
N THR A 67 0.54 15.47 2.45
CA THR A 67 1.90 14.96 2.17
C THR A 67 2.06 13.46 2.44
N GLY A 68 0.97 12.74 2.72
CA GLY A 68 0.98 11.30 3.02
C GLY A 68 -0.41 10.82 3.42
N ASP A 69 -0.50 9.62 3.94
CA ASP A 69 -1.75 9.03 4.41
C ASP A 69 -2.36 9.82 5.56
N ILE A 70 -3.68 9.92 5.58
CA ILE A 70 -4.41 10.71 6.58
C ILE A 70 -5.52 9.89 7.26
N THR A 71 -5.83 10.27 8.49
CA THR A 71 -6.99 9.75 9.23
C THR A 71 -7.98 10.88 9.50
N LYS A 72 -9.26 10.59 9.28
CA LYS A 72 -10.38 11.49 9.54
C LYS A 72 -11.45 10.81 10.38
N MET A 73 -12.19 11.58 11.17
CA MET A 73 -13.38 11.09 11.85
C MET A 73 -14.57 11.18 10.90
N LEU A 74 -15.47 10.21 10.91
CA LEU A 74 -16.70 10.27 10.10
C LEU A 74 -17.50 11.54 10.39
N ALA A 75 -17.48 11.99 11.65
CA ALA A 75 -18.13 13.21 12.08
C ALA A 75 -17.58 14.52 11.47
N ASP A 76 -16.36 14.48 10.86
CA ASP A 76 -15.81 15.63 10.14
C ASP A 76 -16.61 15.93 8.85
N GLY A 77 -17.40 14.99 8.37
CA GLY A 77 -18.34 15.12 7.24
C GLY A 77 -17.64 15.27 5.89
N SER A 78 -16.90 16.33 5.69
CA SER A 78 -16.17 16.59 4.43
C SER A 78 -14.94 17.47 4.63
N TYR A 79 -14.01 17.40 3.66
CA TYR A 79 -12.82 18.26 3.64
C TYR A 79 -12.32 18.49 2.21
N SER A 80 -11.48 19.52 2.01
CA SER A 80 -10.88 19.79 0.72
C SER A 80 -9.60 18.94 0.52
N SER A 81 -9.53 18.26 -0.62
CA SER A 81 -8.38 17.51 -1.13
C SER A 81 -8.07 17.96 -2.55
N LYS A 82 -7.99 19.28 -2.74
CA LYS A 82 -7.75 19.87 -4.05
C LYS A 82 -6.31 19.65 -4.48
N ALA A 83 -6.11 19.12 -5.69
CA ALA A 83 -4.80 19.02 -6.30
C ALA A 83 -4.50 20.25 -7.18
N THR A 84 -3.21 20.49 -7.41
CA THR A 84 -2.69 21.53 -8.31
C THR A 84 -1.71 20.91 -9.29
N THR A 85 -1.61 21.49 -10.49
CA THR A 85 -0.73 21.03 -11.57
C THR A 85 -0.26 22.21 -12.43
N LYS A 86 0.86 22.06 -13.12
CA LYS A 86 1.30 22.94 -14.20
C LYS A 86 0.72 22.57 -15.58
N SER A 87 0.16 21.36 -15.69
CA SER A 87 -0.47 20.89 -16.93
C SER A 87 -1.74 21.70 -17.24
N ASP A 88 -2.03 21.85 -18.52
CA ASP A 88 -3.29 22.38 -19.05
C ASP A 88 -4.41 21.33 -19.10
N ALA A 89 -4.10 20.05 -18.77
CA ALA A 89 -5.09 19.01 -18.65
C ALA A 89 -5.99 19.18 -17.42
N THR A 90 -7.25 18.76 -17.53
CA THR A 90 -8.18 18.72 -16.40
C THR A 90 -7.74 17.65 -15.41
N ILE A 91 -7.74 18.01 -14.12
CA ILE A 91 -7.51 17.04 -13.05
C ILE A 91 -8.77 16.19 -12.88
N VAL A 92 -8.62 14.86 -12.89
CA VAL A 92 -9.68 13.89 -12.63
C VAL A 92 -9.45 13.26 -11.27
N TYR A 93 -10.50 13.23 -10.44
CA TYR A 93 -10.45 12.67 -9.10
C TYR A 93 -11.21 11.35 -9.03
N SER A 94 -10.73 10.45 -8.18
CA SER A 94 -11.41 9.18 -7.89
C SER A 94 -11.17 8.70 -6.46
N SER A 95 -12.09 7.86 -5.97
CA SER A 95 -11.97 7.11 -4.73
C SER A 95 -12.05 5.61 -5.04
N SER A 96 -11.16 4.81 -4.47
CA SER A 96 -11.13 3.36 -4.67
C SER A 96 -12.26 2.63 -3.96
N ASN A 97 -12.85 3.24 -2.92
CA ASN A 97 -14.00 2.72 -2.19
C ASN A 97 -14.99 3.86 -1.90
N GLN A 98 -15.98 4.00 -2.78
CA GLN A 98 -16.99 5.05 -2.68
C GLN A 98 -18.01 4.83 -1.55
N GLU A 99 -18.05 3.66 -0.92
CA GLU A 99 -18.85 3.42 0.27
C GLU A 99 -18.25 4.05 1.52
N VAL A 100 -16.91 4.22 1.53
CA VAL A 100 -16.17 4.86 2.63
C VAL A 100 -16.12 6.37 2.44
N ALA A 101 -15.72 6.84 1.26
CA ALA A 101 -15.72 8.26 0.92
C ALA A 101 -15.80 8.46 -0.60
N THR A 102 -16.45 9.55 -0.99
CA THR A 102 -16.48 10.05 -2.38
C THR A 102 -15.63 11.30 -2.52
N ILE A 103 -15.22 11.61 -3.74
CA ILE A 103 -14.56 12.88 -4.08
C ILE A 103 -15.20 13.47 -5.33
N ASP A 104 -15.50 14.77 -5.30
CA ASP A 104 -16.04 15.49 -6.46
C ASP A 104 -14.93 16.08 -7.36
N GLN A 105 -15.31 16.62 -8.51
CA GLN A 105 -14.37 17.22 -9.46
C GLN A 105 -13.79 18.59 -9.00
N GLN A 106 -14.24 19.11 -7.88
CA GLN A 106 -13.69 20.27 -7.20
C GLN A 106 -12.65 19.89 -6.15
N GLY A 107 -12.44 18.56 -5.91
CA GLY A 107 -11.52 18.02 -4.92
C GLY A 107 -12.10 18.04 -3.51
N THR A 108 -13.44 18.04 -3.34
CA THR A 108 -14.09 17.89 -2.04
C THR A 108 -14.32 16.41 -1.76
N VAL A 109 -13.74 15.91 -0.68
CA VAL A 109 -13.97 14.56 -0.18
C VAL A 109 -15.14 14.60 0.82
N THR A 110 -16.13 13.71 0.62
CA THR A 110 -17.25 13.49 1.53
C THR A 110 -17.10 12.12 2.20
N LEU A 111 -17.09 12.10 3.54
CA LEU A 111 -16.96 10.89 4.35
C LEU A 111 -18.35 10.23 4.51
N LEU A 112 -18.47 8.93 4.25
CA LEU A 112 -19.76 8.22 4.24
C LEU A 112 -19.82 7.11 5.29
N ALA A 113 -18.71 6.41 5.54
CA ALA A 113 -18.63 5.33 6.52
C ALA A 113 -17.20 5.15 7.03
N GLY A 114 -17.06 4.49 8.18
CA GLY A 114 -15.75 4.01 8.68
C GLY A 114 -15.13 2.99 7.72
N GLY A 115 -13.82 3.05 7.54
CA GLY A 115 -13.08 2.18 6.62
C GLY A 115 -11.87 2.86 6.00
N THR A 116 -11.33 2.25 4.94
CA THR A 116 -10.14 2.75 4.22
C THR A 116 -10.45 2.87 2.74
N THR A 117 -9.98 3.95 2.12
CA THR A 117 -10.04 4.18 0.68
C THR A 117 -8.79 4.90 0.20
N VAL A 118 -8.46 4.78 -1.09
CA VAL A 118 -7.41 5.56 -1.74
C VAL A 118 -8.06 6.70 -2.51
N ILE A 119 -7.64 7.92 -2.23
CA ILE A 119 -8.03 9.12 -2.98
C ILE A 119 -6.94 9.42 -4.00
N LYS A 120 -7.32 9.49 -5.26
CA LYS A 120 -6.42 9.69 -6.39
C LYS A 120 -6.81 10.94 -7.16
N ALA A 121 -5.79 11.70 -7.60
CA ALA A 121 -5.92 12.74 -8.62
C ALA A 121 -5.00 12.40 -9.80
N GLU A 122 -5.47 12.56 -11.02
CA GLU A 122 -4.69 12.28 -12.22
C GLU A 122 -4.91 13.32 -13.31
N VAL A 123 -3.90 13.51 -14.15
CA VAL A 123 -3.95 14.33 -15.34
C VAL A 123 -3.53 13.50 -16.55
N ALA A 124 -4.26 13.66 -17.65
CA ALA A 124 -3.92 13.04 -18.91
C ALA A 124 -2.69 13.71 -19.54
N GLU A 125 -2.04 12.98 -20.44
CA GLU A 125 -0.97 13.51 -21.29
C GLU A 125 -1.51 14.60 -22.22
N THR A 126 -0.70 15.66 -22.41
CA THR A 126 -0.98 16.75 -23.37
C THR A 126 0.15 16.86 -24.40
N ALA A 127 0.10 17.90 -25.22
CA ALA A 127 1.19 18.17 -26.17
C ALA A 127 2.51 18.53 -25.47
N THR A 128 2.45 19.12 -24.27
CA THR A 128 3.58 19.72 -23.55
C THR A 128 3.88 19.03 -22.21
N PHE A 129 2.97 18.24 -21.66
CA PHE A 129 3.12 17.57 -20.36
C PHE A 129 2.85 16.06 -20.45
N ASP A 130 3.60 15.29 -19.68
CA ASP A 130 3.35 13.87 -19.47
C ASP A 130 2.07 13.64 -18.66
N ALA A 131 1.47 12.43 -18.80
CA ALA A 131 0.46 11.98 -17.86
C ALA A 131 1.07 11.78 -16.47
N SER A 132 0.30 12.06 -15.42
CA SER A 132 0.75 11.87 -14.03
C SER A 132 -0.42 11.60 -13.10
N PHE A 133 -0.14 10.98 -11.95
CA PHE A 133 -1.10 10.85 -10.86
C PHE A 133 -0.41 11.02 -9.51
N VAL A 134 -1.22 11.36 -8.51
CA VAL A 134 -0.87 11.35 -7.08
C VAL A 134 -2.01 10.75 -6.30
N GLU A 135 -1.69 10.06 -5.21
CA GLU A 135 -2.68 9.43 -4.36
C GLU A 135 -2.24 9.38 -2.89
N TYR A 136 -3.19 9.19 -2.00
CA TYR A 136 -2.95 8.94 -0.58
C TYR A 136 -4.03 8.01 -0.04
N THR A 137 -3.71 7.27 1.04
CA THR A 137 -4.66 6.46 1.77
C THR A 137 -5.43 7.32 2.77
N LEU A 138 -6.76 7.27 2.71
CA LEU A 138 -7.67 7.87 3.68
C LEU A 138 -8.23 6.78 4.58
N LYS A 139 -7.96 6.85 5.88
CA LYS A 139 -8.65 6.07 6.90
C LYS A 139 -9.75 6.92 7.54
N VAL A 140 -11.00 6.46 7.45
CA VAL A 140 -12.16 7.09 8.12
C VAL A 140 -12.48 6.27 9.36
N THR A 141 -12.50 6.91 10.53
CA THR A 141 -12.87 6.28 11.81
C THR A 141 -14.25 6.74 12.21
N ASP A 142 -15.14 5.78 12.47
CA ASP A 142 -16.45 6.04 13.08
C ASP A 142 -16.43 5.59 14.54
N PRO A 143 -16.37 6.50 15.52
CA PRO A 143 -16.38 6.13 16.93
C PRO A 143 -17.64 5.36 17.37
N ALA A 144 -18.76 5.60 16.70
CA ALA A 144 -20.00 4.86 16.97
C ALA A 144 -19.97 3.41 16.47
N ALA A 145 -19.14 3.14 15.46
CA ALA A 145 -18.92 1.79 14.94
C ALA A 145 -17.89 1.00 15.74
N LEU A 146 -17.06 1.67 16.56
CA LEU A 146 -16.02 1.02 17.38
C LEU A 146 -16.67 -0.02 18.31
N LYS A 147 -16.09 -1.21 18.31
CA LYS A 147 -16.45 -2.31 19.22
C LYS A 147 -15.26 -2.61 20.13
N THR A 148 -15.56 -2.85 21.41
CA THR A 148 -14.55 -3.27 22.38
C THR A 148 -14.66 -4.78 22.56
N PHE A 149 -13.55 -5.47 22.32
CA PHE A 149 -13.40 -6.91 22.58
C PHE A 149 -12.50 -7.11 23.77
N VAL A 150 -12.88 -8.01 24.67
CA VAL A 150 -12.15 -8.34 25.89
C VAL A 150 -11.64 -9.77 25.81
N LYS A 151 -10.42 -10.02 26.27
CA LYS A 151 -9.82 -11.37 26.31
C LYS A 151 -10.72 -12.34 27.09
N VAL A 152 -11.05 -13.48 26.47
CA VAL A 152 -11.78 -14.56 27.13
C VAL A 152 -10.81 -15.32 28.05
N THR A 153 -11.09 -15.35 29.33
CA THR A 153 -10.20 -15.94 30.35
C THR A 153 -10.84 -17.05 31.18
N ASN A 154 -12.12 -17.36 30.91
CA ASN A 154 -12.89 -18.35 31.67
C ASN A 154 -13.06 -19.70 30.95
N GLY A 155 -12.41 -19.89 29.82
CA GLY A 155 -12.45 -21.12 29.05
C GLY A 155 -13.79 -21.42 28.34
N SER A 156 -14.76 -20.52 28.41
CA SER A 156 -16.08 -20.69 27.82
C SER A 156 -16.25 -19.86 26.56
N VAL A 157 -16.55 -20.52 25.44
CA VAL A 157 -16.96 -19.88 24.21
C VAL A 157 -18.48 -20.03 24.05
N THR A 158 -19.17 -18.93 23.80
CA THR A 158 -20.60 -18.89 23.51
C THR A 158 -20.82 -18.26 22.14
N GLY A 159 -21.99 -18.43 21.55
CA GLY A 159 -22.32 -17.75 20.31
C GLY A 159 -22.13 -16.22 20.42
N GLY A 160 -21.53 -15.59 19.40
CA GLY A 160 -21.28 -14.14 19.38
C GLY A 160 -20.16 -13.70 18.47
N LYS A 161 -19.83 -12.40 18.52
CA LYS A 161 -18.73 -11.81 17.75
C LYS A 161 -17.43 -11.84 18.52
N TYR A 162 -16.39 -12.29 17.84
CA TYR A 162 -15.03 -12.45 18.37
C TYR A 162 -13.98 -11.88 17.42
N ILE A 163 -12.79 -11.59 17.97
CA ILE A 163 -11.56 -11.43 17.22
C ILE A 163 -10.66 -12.59 17.59
N ILE A 164 -10.16 -13.31 16.60
CA ILE A 164 -9.23 -14.43 16.77
C ILE A 164 -7.83 -13.88 16.53
N VAL A 165 -6.97 -13.95 17.56
CA VAL A 165 -5.66 -13.30 17.51
C VAL A 165 -4.53 -14.27 17.85
N TYR A 166 -3.35 -13.99 17.32
CA TYR A 166 -2.07 -14.43 17.84
C TYR A 166 -1.45 -13.29 18.64
N GLN A 167 -1.09 -13.59 19.88
CA GLN A 167 -0.39 -12.69 20.80
C GLN A 167 1.00 -13.27 21.09
N ALA A 168 2.05 -12.54 20.75
CA ALA A 168 3.43 -13.03 20.84
C ALA A 168 3.94 -13.15 22.30
N SER A 169 3.44 -12.29 23.19
CA SER A 169 3.73 -12.30 24.64
C SER A 169 2.60 -11.63 25.40
N ASP A 170 2.52 -11.84 26.70
CA ASP A 170 1.51 -11.20 27.57
C ASP A 170 1.69 -9.67 27.65
N ASP A 171 2.91 -9.17 27.43
CA ASP A 171 3.24 -7.73 27.44
C ASP A 171 3.14 -7.08 26.05
N ALA A 172 2.64 -7.81 25.05
CA ALA A 172 2.49 -7.25 23.69
C ALA A 172 1.49 -6.09 23.66
N ASN A 173 1.87 -4.99 23.02
CA ASN A 173 1.00 -3.83 22.80
C ASN A 173 0.17 -3.95 21.52
N SER A 174 0.41 -4.98 20.72
CA SER A 174 -0.34 -5.31 19.51
C SER A 174 -0.49 -6.82 19.35
N VAL A 175 -1.45 -7.23 18.54
CA VAL A 175 -1.74 -8.62 18.21
C VAL A 175 -1.98 -8.77 16.71
N MET A 176 -1.71 -9.96 16.16
CA MET A 176 -2.07 -10.31 14.79
C MET A 176 -3.46 -10.94 14.75
N ALA A 177 -4.44 -10.22 14.24
CA ALA A 177 -5.82 -10.68 14.12
C ALA A 177 -6.06 -11.38 12.79
N LEU A 178 -6.74 -12.53 12.84
CA LEU A 178 -7.24 -13.24 11.67
C LEU A 178 -8.19 -12.34 10.88
N ASN A 179 -7.96 -12.13 9.59
CA ASN A 179 -8.84 -11.32 8.74
C ASN A 179 -9.44 -12.13 7.57
N THR A 180 -10.43 -11.55 6.88
CA THR A 180 -11.15 -12.20 5.79
C THR A 180 -10.36 -12.32 4.47
N THR A 181 -9.16 -11.78 4.36
CA THR A 181 -8.35 -11.97 3.15
C THR A 181 -7.83 -13.40 3.07
N ASN A 182 -7.87 -13.99 1.88
CA ASN A 182 -7.40 -15.35 1.64
C ASN A 182 -6.52 -15.40 0.40
N ALA A 183 -5.28 -15.83 0.58
CA ALA A 183 -4.31 -16.02 -0.51
C ALA A 183 -4.38 -17.42 -1.14
N GLY A 184 -5.51 -18.12 -1.02
CA GLY A 184 -5.78 -19.44 -1.60
C GLY A 184 -5.38 -20.63 -0.72
N LYS A 185 -4.48 -20.44 0.26
CA LYS A 185 -3.97 -21.50 1.15
C LYS A 185 -3.94 -21.12 2.63
N PHE A 186 -4.11 -19.85 2.95
CA PHE A 186 -4.12 -19.32 4.31
C PHE A 186 -4.91 -18.01 4.36
N PHE A 187 -5.41 -17.69 5.55
CA PHE A 187 -6.03 -16.40 5.82
C PHE A 187 -4.95 -15.34 6.08
N GLY A 188 -5.26 -14.11 5.71
CA GLY A 188 -4.45 -12.96 6.05
C GLY A 188 -4.57 -12.58 7.51
N ASN A 189 -3.80 -11.59 7.90
CA ASN A 189 -3.83 -11.01 9.24
C ASN A 189 -3.77 -9.49 9.18
N THR A 190 -4.19 -8.86 10.27
CA THR A 190 -4.12 -7.41 10.50
C THR A 190 -3.50 -7.20 11.88
N GLU A 191 -2.48 -6.35 11.96
CA GLU A 191 -1.95 -5.92 13.24
C GLU A 191 -2.93 -4.93 13.90
N ILE A 192 -3.28 -5.18 15.18
CA ILE A 192 -4.24 -4.36 15.94
C ILE A 192 -3.65 -4.08 17.31
N ASP A 193 -3.85 -2.84 17.78
CA ASP A 193 -3.42 -2.42 19.11
C ASP A 193 -4.16 -3.18 20.20
N LEU A 194 -3.40 -3.61 21.23
CA LEU A 194 -3.89 -4.23 22.44
C LEU A 194 -3.62 -3.32 23.62
N THR A 195 -4.66 -2.90 24.32
CA THR A 195 -4.56 -2.07 25.54
C THR A 195 -5.34 -2.70 26.68
N GLU A 196 -4.68 -3.00 27.79
CA GLU A 196 -5.31 -3.58 28.99
C GLU A 196 -6.15 -4.84 28.69
N ASN A 197 -5.66 -5.74 27.84
CA ASN A 197 -6.37 -6.92 27.35
C ASN A 197 -7.67 -6.61 26.59
N LYS A 198 -7.77 -5.42 26.00
CA LYS A 198 -8.90 -4.99 25.16
C LYS A 198 -8.42 -4.61 23.77
N ILE A 199 -9.20 -4.97 22.80
CA ILE A 199 -9.08 -4.52 21.40
C ILE A 199 -10.27 -3.63 21.11
N VAL A 200 -10.01 -2.41 20.61
CA VAL A 200 -11.06 -1.48 20.17
C VAL A 200 -10.88 -1.26 18.68
N THR A 201 -11.88 -1.66 17.89
CA THR A 201 -11.80 -1.58 16.42
C THR A 201 -13.17 -1.45 15.78
N ASP A 202 -13.22 -0.85 14.59
CA ASP A 202 -14.37 -0.85 13.66
C ASP A 202 -14.08 -1.71 12.41
N ASP A 203 -12.90 -2.35 12.35
CA ASP A 203 -12.52 -3.22 11.23
C ASP A 203 -13.36 -4.50 11.21
N LYS A 204 -14.35 -4.52 10.33
CA LYS A 204 -15.25 -5.67 10.16
C LYS A 204 -14.52 -6.91 9.61
N THR A 205 -13.38 -6.75 8.95
CA THR A 205 -12.64 -7.88 8.35
C THR A 205 -12.04 -8.82 9.37
N VAL A 206 -11.83 -8.36 10.61
CA VAL A 206 -11.27 -9.15 11.73
C VAL A 206 -12.33 -9.64 12.73
N MET A 207 -13.61 -9.24 12.54
CA MET A 207 -14.71 -9.62 13.44
C MET A 207 -15.38 -10.89 12.94
N TRP A 208 -15.27 -11.97 13.68
CA TRP A 208 -15.83 -13.27 13.32
C TRP A 208 -17.05 -13.60 14.18
N ASP A 209 -18.10 -14.10 13.54
CA ASP A 209 -19.23 -14.72 14.25
C ASP A 209 -18.85 -16.15 14.59
N ILE A 210 -18.87 -16.50 15.87
CA ILE A 210 -18.74 -17.87 16.36
C ILE A 210 -20.15 -18.34 16.72
N THR A 211 -20.61 -19.38 16.04
CA THR A 211 -21.96 -19.92 16.21
C THR A 211 -21.89 -21.40 16.56
N LEU A 212 -22.61 -21.80 17.63
CA LEU A 212 -22.79 -23.21 17.94
C LEU A 212 -23.80 -23.81 16.93
N GLU A 213 -23.35 -24.77 16.17
CA GLU A 213 -24.15 -25.43 15.15
C GLU A 213 -24.93 -26.63 15.73
N SER A 214 -25.86 -27.18 14.95
CA SER A 214 -26.76 -28.27 15.37
C SER A 214 -26.04 -29.61 15.63
N ASP A 215 -24.78 -29.72 15.28
CA ASP A 215 -23.90 -30.89 15.45
C ASP A 215 -22.97 -30.78 16.67
N ASP A 216 -23.24 -29.80 17.57
CA ASP A 216 -22.44 -29.49 18.77
C ASP A 216 -21.02 -28.98 18.49
N HIS A 217 -20.73 -28.52 17.26
CA HIS A 217 -19.50 -27.85 16.91
C HIS A 217 -19.73 -26.37 16.61
N TYR A 218 -18.67 -25.59 16.59
CA TYR A 218 -18.75 -24.16 16.29
C TYR A 218 -18.37 -23.89 14.84
N SER A 219 -19.12 -23.04 14.17
CA SER A 219 -18.65 -22.36 12.96
C SER A 219 -17.94 -21.06 13.31
N ILE A 220 -17.01 -20.65 12.45
CA ILE A 220 -16.33 -19.35 12.46
C ILE A 220 -16.63 -18.69 11.13
N SER A 221 -17.39 -17.60 11.13
CA SER A 221 -17.85 -16.97 9.90
C SER A 221 -17.74 -15.44 9.93
N ASN A 222 -17.70 -14.83 8.73
CA ASN A 222 -17.87 -13.41 8.53
C ASN A 222 -18.73 -13.20 7.27
N GLY A 223 -19.98 -12.80 7.47
CA GLY A 223 -20.99 -12.80 6.40
C GLY A 223 -21.17 -14.20 5.81
N ASN A 224 -20.94 -14.34 4.51
CA ASN A 224 -21.05 -15.64 3.80
C ASN A 224 -19.71 -16.41 3.74
N ILE A 225 -18.70 -15.99 4.51
CA ILE A 225 -17.40 -16.63 4.56
C ILE A 225 -17.31 -17.50 5.80
N PHE A 226 -17.03 -18.80 5.63
CA PHE A 226 -16.73 -19.74 6.70
C PHE A 226 -15.27 -20.14 6.67
N VAL A 227 -14.63 -20.13 7.84
CA VAL A 227 -13.26 -20.63 8.02
C VAL A 227 -13.29 -22.14 8.01
N GLY A 228 -12.52 -22.74 7.11
CA GLY A 228 -12.41 -24.19 7.01
C GLY A 228 -11.01 -24.63 6.59
N PHE A 229 -10.87 -25.93 6.37
CA PHE A 229 -9.67 -26.50 5.75
C PHE A 229 -10.04 -27.41 4.57
N LYS A 230 -9.06 -27.74 3.73
CA LYS A 230 -9.28 -28.64 2.59
C LYS A 230 -8.13 -29.63 2.43
N GLY A 231 -8.50 -30.90 2.21
CA GLY A 231 -7.54 -31.95 1.91
C GLY A 231 -6.62 -32.31 3.08
N ASN A 232 -5.43 -32.86 2.76
CA ASN A 232 -4.47 -33.36 3.74
C ASN A 232 -3.30 -32.40 4.04
N ASN A 233 -3.26 -31.23 3.39
CA ASN A 233 -2.21 -30.23 3.56
C ASN A 233 -2.56 -29.24 4.67
N ASN A 234 -1.57 -28.48 5.14
CA ASN A 234 -1.78 -27.39 6.09
C ASN A 234 -2.30 -26.14 5.36
N GLU A 235 -3.52 -26.24 4.83
CA GLU A 235 -4.16 -25.20 4.03
C GLU A 235 -5.48 -24.78 4.69
N ALA A 236 -5.67 -23.47 4.85
CA ALA A 236 -6.93 -22.89 5.29
C ALA A 236 -7.74 -22.43 4.07
N TYR A 237 -9.05 -22.67 4.10
CA TYR A 237 -9.96 -22.37 3.00
C TYR A 237 -11.15 -21.54 3.45
N ILE A 238 -11.68 -20.77 2.50
CA ILE A 238 -12.99 -20.12 2.60
C ILE A 238 -14.03 -21.06 1.99
N TYR A 239 -15.11 -21.26 2.74
CA TYR A 239 -16.33 -21.90 2.28
C TYR A 239 -17.46 -20.87 2.27
N ASN A 240 -18.38 -20.99 1.32
CA ASN A 240 -19.56 -20.10 1.24
C ASN A 240 -20.73 -20.62 2.04
N ASP A 241 -20.67 -21.89 2.47
CA ASP A 241 -21.66 -22.56 3.29
C ASP A 241 -20.98 -23.38 4.39
N TYR A 242 -21.67 -23.55 5.52
CA TYR A 242 -21.17 -24.42 6.59
C TYR A 242 -21.15 -25.87 6.15
N THR A 243 -20.00 -26.52 6.36
CA THR A 243 -19.78 -27.94 6.10
C THR A 243 -19.10 -28.56 7.32
N ILE A 244 -19.78 -29.50 7.99
CA ILE A 244 -19.39 -30.04 9.30
C ILE A 244 -17.95 -30.55 9.37
N GLY A 245 -17.52 -31.32 8.37
CA GLY A 245 -16.17 -31.92 8.34
C GLY A 245 -15.04 -30.93 8.10
N GLU A 246 -15.31 -29.85 7.39
CA GLU A 246 -14.31 -28.82 6.99
C GLU A 246 -14.38 -27.55 7.85
N CYS A 247 -15.58 -27.10 8.21
CA CYS A 247 -15.84 -25.80 8.85
C CYS A 247 -16.25 -25.89 10.33
N GLY A 248 -16.40 -27.11 10.87
CA GLY A 248 -16.70 -27.33 12.29
C GLY A 248 -15.46 -27.24 13.15
N TRP A 249 -15.53 -26.53 14.27
CA TRP A 249 -14.40 -26.28 15.18
C TRP A 249 -14.75 -26.52 16.62
N ASN A 250 -13.76 -27.05 17.39
CA ASN A 250 -13.79 -27.15 18.85
C ASN A 250 -12.85 -26.12 19.44
N PHE A 251 -13.31 -25.39 20.46
CA PHE A 251 -12.49 -24.46 21.21
C PHE A 251 -12.05 -25.11 22.52
N ILE A 252 -10.78 -25.48 22.61
CA ILE A 252 -10.18 -26.18 23.75
C ILE A 252 -9.33 -25.17 24.52
N TYR A 253 -9.76 -24.81 25.73
CA TYR A 253 -9.03 -23.86 26.56
C TYR A 253 -7.85 -24.51 27.28
N ASP A 254 -6.70 -23.86 27.21
CA ASP A 254 -5.50 -24.24 27.94
C ASP A 254 -5.39 -23.34 29.18
N GLU A 255 -5.76 -23.90 30.32
CA GLU A 255 -5.78 -23.20 31.63
C GLU A 255 -4.40 -22.67 32.06
N ASN A 256 -3.32 -23.32 31.64
CA ASN A 256 -1.96 -22.93 32.06
C ASN A 256 -1.48 -21.72 31.23
N ASN A 257 -1.76 -21.72 29.95
CA ASN A 257 -1.30 -20.68 29.02
C ASN A 257 -2.37 -19.60 28.75
N LYS A 258 -3.60 -19.78 29.28
CA LYS A 258 -4.73 -18.84 29.07
C LYS A 258 -5.04 -18.55 27.60
N VAL A 259 -4.95 -19.59 26.76
CA VAL A 259 -5.19 -19.53 25.32
C VAL A 259 -6.13 -20.63 24.86
N PHE A 260 -6.71 -20.47 23.67
CA PHE A 260 -7.52 -21.51 23.03
C PHE A 260 -6.71 -22.24 21.96
N LYS A 261 -6.89 -23.55 21.91
CA LYS A 261 -6.60 -24.38 20.73
C LYS A 261 -7.88 -24.53 19.95
N ILE A 262 -7.89 -24.06 18.71
CA ILE A 262 -9.04 -24.14 17.80
C ILE A 262 -8.83 -25.37 16.92
N GLN A 263 -9.48 -26.47 17.25
CA GLN A 263 -9.31 -27.78 16.64
C GLN A 263 -10.46 -28.05 15.67
N ASN A 264 -10.15 -28.56 14.47
CA ASN A 264 -11.21 -28.98 13.55
C ASN A 264 -11.99 -30.19 14.11
N ALA A 265 -13.30 -30.15 13.96
CA ALA A 265 -14.21 -31.18 14.47
C ALA A 265 -14.14 -32.50 13.70
N GLY A 266 -13.95 -32.45 12.40
CA GLY A 266 -13.88 -33.63 11.52
C GLY A 266 -12.52 -34.32 11.52
N VAL A 267 -11.42 -33.59 11.86
CA VAL A 267 -10.05 -34.11 11.83
C VAL A 267 -9.28 -33.68 13.07
N ASN A 268 -9.18 -34.57 14.05
CA ASN A 268 -8.66 -34.28 15.41
C ASN A 268 -7.21 -33.77 15.48
N ASN A 269 -6.44 -33.85 14.44
CA ASN A 269 -5.06 -33.34 14.41
C ASN A 269 -4.90 -32.05 13.60
N ARG A 270 -5.98 -31.37 13.28
CA ARG A 270 -6.00 -30.10 12.55
C ARG A 270 -6.36 -28.97 13.50
N TYR A 271 -5.56 -27.94 13.45
CA TYR A 271 -5.74 -26.73 14.27
C TYR A 271 -5.64 -25.48 13.40
N LEU A 272 -6.46 -24.49 13.71
CA LEU A 272 -6.26 -23.13 13.20
C LEU A 272 -5.12 -22.50 13.97
N GLN A 273 -4.02 -22.17 13.31
CA GLN A 273 -2.80 -21.68 13.93
C GLN A 273 -2.22 -20.51 13.12
N TYR A 274 -1.56 -19.61 13.83
CA TYR A 274 -0.73 -18.58 13.22
C TYR A 274 0.68 -19.15 12.98
N ASN A 275 1.22 -18.92 11.78
CA ASN A 275 2.58 -19.33 11.43
C ASN A 275 3.50 -18.12 11.51
N THR A 276 4.44 -18.15 12.44
CA THR A 276 5.43 -17.08 12.71
C THR A 276 6.61 -17.15 11.77
#